data_2af8bfee1bd435403d8aa468bffe7e4f
#
_entry.id   2af8bfee1bd435403d8aa468bffe7e4f
#
_cell.length_a   1.000
_cell.length_b   1.000
_cell.length_c   1.000
_cell.angle_alpha   90.00
_cell.angle_beta   90.00
_cell.angle_gamma   90.00
#
_symmetry.space_group_name_H-M   'P 1'
#
loop_
_entity.id
_entity.type
_entity.pdbx_description
1 polymer ?
#
loop_
_entity_poly.entity_id
_entity_poly.type
_entity_poly.pdbx_seq_one_letter_code
_entity_poly.pdbx_strand_id
1 'polypeptide(L)'
;DRHIIYQVDSDYKNKLINLLRESVDKFDYIVNCIGVIKPKIDETDKNSVQNTILINSYLPNEIQKIASQEDIQFLQIGTDCVFSGDKGNYLETSFMDAEDLYGKTKIIGEIESTNKFLIRSSIIGPESGKGFSLMNWFLKNTNPEVSGYSDHLWNGVTTLNFSKVIEGIIVNNKKYSKISQHLVPKNTISKANLL
;
A
#
# COMPACT_ATOMS: atom_id res chain seq x y z
N ASP A 1 -19.29 -15.79 -1.82
CA ASP A 1 -18.18 -14.83 -1.85
C ASP A 1 -18.01 -14.32 -3.26
N ARG A 2 -18.22 -13.01 -3.46
CA ARG A 2 -18.02 -12.38 -4.77
C ARG A 2 -16.80 -11.47 -4.68
N HIS A 3 -15.75 -11.80 -5.45
CA HIS A 3 -14.58 -10.94 -5.61
C HIS A 3 -14.64 -10.29 -6.99
N ILE A 4 -14.52 -8.97 -7.03
CA ILE A 4 -14.31 -8.23 -8.28
C ILE A 4 -12.86 -7.76 -8.25
N ILE A 5 -12.05 -8.28 -9.18
CA ILE A 5 -10.68 -7.81 -9.40
C ILE A 5 -10.74 -6.85 -10.58
N TYR A 6 -10.35 -5.60 -10.34
CA TYR A 6 -10.30 -4.57 -11.36
C TYR A 6 -8.86 -4.20 -11.69
N GLN A 7 -8.49 -4.35 -12.95
CA GLN A 7 -7.19 -3.90 -13.44
C GLN A 7 -7.30 -2.45 -13.90
N VAL A 8 -6.45 -1.60 -13.34
CA VAL A 8 -6.44 -0.16 -13.62
C VAL A 8 -5.75 0.10 -14.96
N ASP A 9 -6.48 0.68 -15.93
CA ASP A 9 -5.99 1.18 -17.20
C ASP A 9 -6.00 2.72 -17.23
N SER A 10 -5.67 3.33 -18.36
CA SER A 10 -5.58 4.79 -18.49
C SER A 10 -6.90 5.54 -18.27
N ASP A 11 -8.03 4.87 -18.36
CA ASP A 11 -9.39 5.43 -18.15
C ASP A 11 -10.03 4.92 -16.83
N TYR A 12 -9.20 4.41 -15.94
CA TYR A 12 -9.64 3.72 -14.72
C TYR A 12 -10.49 4.57 -13.76
N LYS A 13 -10.22 5.87 -13.70
CA LYS A 13 -10.84 6.75 -12.70
C LYS A 13 -12.36 6.69 -12.75
N ASN A 14 -12.94 6.99 -13.92
CA ASN A 14 -14.39 7.04 -14.08
C ASN A 14 -15.00 5.63 -14.04
N LYS A 15 -14.35 4.66 -14.66
CA LYS A 15 -14.78 3.27 -14.68
C LYS A 15 -14.81 2.66 -13.28
N LEU A 16 -13.73 2.85 -12.50
CA LEU A 16 -13.65 2.31 -11.14
C LEU A 16 -14.67 2.97 -10.21
N ILE A 17 -14.80 4.30 -10.26
CA ILE A 17 -15.77 5.02 -9.43
C ILE A 17 -17.19 4.62 -9.79
N ASN A 18 -17.53 4.49 -11.07
CA ASN A 18 -18.84 4.04 -11.50
C ASN A 18 -19.12 2.59 -11.07
N LEU A 19 -18.14 1.68 -11.25
CA LEU A 19 -18.24 0.30 -10.80
C LEU A 19 -18.48 0.21 -9.29
N LEU A 20 -17.79 1.00 -8.50
CA LEU A 20 -17.99 1.03 -7.05
C LEU A 20 -19.40 1.51 -6.72
N ARG A 21 -19.88 2.61 -7.30
CA ARG A 21 -21.24 3.14 -7.08
C ARG A 21 -22.34 2.16 -7.48
N GLU A 22 -22.15 1.45 -8.59
CA GLU A 22 -23.11 0.44 -9.07
C GLU A 22 -23.09 -0.86 -8.26
N SER A 23 -22.10 -1.04 -7.40
CA SER A 23 -21.86 -2.29 -6.68
C SER A 23 -21.87 -2.16 -5.17
N VAL A 24 -22.11 -0.95 -4.62
CA VAL A 24 -22.01 -0.68 -3.17
C VAL A 24 -22.87 -1.60 -2.32
N ASP A 25 -24.11 -1.88 -2.74
CA ASP A 25 -25.03 -2.79 -2.03
C ASP A 25 -24.56 -4.25 -1.94
N LYS A 26 -23.43 -4.57 -2.58
CA LYS A 26 -22.93 -5.96 -2.69
C LYS A 26 -21.72 -6.24 -1.82
N PHE A 27 -21.16 -5.22 -1.16
CA PHE A 27 -19.88 -5.34 -0.46
C PHE A 27 -19.96 -4.74 0.94
N ASP A 28 -19.38 -5.45 1.92
CA ASP A 28 -19.16 -4.96 3.29
C ASP A 28 -17.81 -4.26 3.41
N TYR A 29 -16.86 -4.62 2.55
CA TYR A 29 -15.47 -4.14 2.59
C TYR A 29 -14.95 -3.76 1.21
N ILE A 30 -14.16 -2.70 1.17
CA ILE A 30 -13.30 -2.35 0.05
C ILE A 30 -11.86 -2.42 0.52
N VAL A 31 -11.02 -3.23 -0.14
CA VAL A 31 -9.59 -3.31 0.13
C VAL A 31 -8.82 -2.65 -1.02
N ASN A 32 -8.21 -1.50 -0.76
CA ASN A 32 -7.42 -0.80 -1.78
C ASN A 32 -5.97 -1.29 -1.80
N CYS A 33 -5.66 -2.11 -2.79
CA CYS A 33 -4.32 -2.60 -3.10
C CYS A 33 -3.65 -1.83 -4.24
N ILE A 34 -4.29 -0.77 -4.76
CA ILE A 34 -3.81 -0.03 -5.92
C ILE A 34 -2.76 1.00 -5.49
N GLY A 35 -1.66 1.06 -6.23
CA GLY A 35 -0.62 2.06 -6.00
C GLY A 35 0.47 2.02 -7.07
N VAL A 36 1.04 3.18 -7.35
CA VAL A 36 2.26 3.31 -8.16
C VAL A 36 3.45 3.27 -7.20
N ILE A 37 4.38 2.35 -7.44
CA ILE A 37 5.58 2.13 -6.61
C ILE A 37 6.79 2.90 -7.17
N LYS A 38 7.78 3.20 -6.31
CA LYS A 38 9.00 3.95 -6.67
C LYS A 38 9.64 3.55 -8.02
N PRO A 39 9.86 2.25 -8.33
CA PRO A 39 10.51 1.87 -9.60
C PRO A 39 9.69 2.19 -10.87
N LYS A 40 8.42 2.57 -10.72
CA LYS A 40 7.53 2.93 -11.84
C LYS A 40 7.33 4.43 -11.97
N ILE A 41 7.97 5.23 -11.12
CA ILE A 41 7.83 6.69 -11.09
C ILE A 41 9.02 7.31 -11.82
N ASP A 42 8.73 8.07 -12.86
CA ASP A 42 9.70 8.96 -13.51
C ASP A 42 9.33 10.40 -13.11
N GLU A 43 10.11 10.98 -12.20
CA GLU A 43 9.88 12.35 -11.70
C GLU A 43 10.20 13.42 -12.74
N THR A 44 10.85 13.07 -13.85
CA THR A 44 11.13 13.99 -14.96
C THR A 44 10.01 14.03 -16.01
N ASP A 45 9.14 13.01 -16.03
CA ASP A 45 7.97 12.95 -16.90
C ASP A 45 6.71 13.46 -16.18
N LYS A 46 6.13 14.55 -16.68
CA LYS A 46 4.90 15.15 -16.15
C LYS A 46 3.73 14.16 -16.10
N ASN A 47 3.60 13.28 -17.08
CA ASN A 47 2.51 12.30 -17.11
C ASN A 47 2.71 11.25 -16.02
N SER A 48 3.95 10.81 -15.78
CA SER A 48 4.29 9.89 -14.69
C SER A 48 3.97 10.53 -13.33
N VAL A 49 4.36 11.78 -13.12
CA VAL A 49 4.06 12.53 -11.89
C VAL A 49 2.56 12.68 -11.67
N GLN A 50 1.81 13.13 -12.69
CA GLN A 50 0.36 13.30 -12.61
C GLN A 50 -0.35 11.97 -12.32
N ASN A 51 0.04 10.90 -12.99
CA ASN A 51 -0.51 9.58 -12.77
C ASN A 51 -0.22 9.07 -11.35
N THR A 52 0.98 9.32 -10.84
CA THR A 52 1.35 8.96 -9.46
C THR A 52 0.48 9.68 -8.44
N ILE A 53 0.29 10.99 -8.58
CA ILE A 53 -0.59 11.80 -7.71
C ILE A 53 -2.03 11.28 -7.80
N LEU A 54 -2.51 11.00 -9.01
CA LEU A 54 -3.87 10.53 -9.24
C LEU A 54 -4.12 9.19 -8.57
N ILE A 55 -3.19 8.23 -8.72
CA ILE A 55 -3.35 6.86 -8.18
C ILE A 55 -3.06 6.81 -6.67
N ASN A 56 -1.99 7.44 -6.21
CA ASN A 56 -1.56 7.30 -4.82
C ASN A 56 -2.29 8.25 -3.87
N SER A 57 -2.79 9.39 -4.37
CA SER A 57 -3.41 10.43 -3.54
C SER A 57 -4.91 10.57 -3.80
N TYR A 58 -5.30 10.90 -5.02
CA TYR A 58 -6.70 11.22 -5.34
C TYR A 58 -7.60 9.99 -5.26
N LEU A 59 -7.22 8.88 -5.88
CA LEU A 59 -8.04 7.67 -5.97
C LEU A 59 -8.42 7.09 -4.60
N PRO A 60 -7.50 6.88 -3.63
CA PRO A 60 -7.89 6.37 -2.31
C PRO A 60 -8.86 7.29 -1.59
N ASN A 61 -8.77 8.61 -1.80
CA ASN A 61 -9.69 9.57 -1.20
C ASN A 61 -11.11 9.51 -1.80
N GLU A 62 -11.22 9.32 -3.12
CA GLU A 62 -12.52 9.12 -3.77
C GLU A 62 -13.15 7.78 -3.35
N ILE A 63 -12.37 6.70 -3.27
CA ILE A 63 -12.86 5.41 -2.78
C ILE A 63 -13.36 5.54 -1.33
N GLN A 64 -12.57 6.20 -0.48
CA GLN A 64 -12.93 6.47 0.92
C GLN A 64 -14.24 7.26 1.03
N LYS A 65 -14.42 8.28 0.20
CA LYS A 65 -15.66 9.08 0.18
C LYS A 65 -16.88 8.22 -0.16
N ILE A 66 -16.78 7.37 -1.18
CA ILE A 66 -17.84 6.44 -1.55
C ILE A 66 -18.11 5.46 -0.41
N ALA A 67 -17.07 4.84 0.15
CA ALA A 67 -17.20 3.91 1.26
C ALA A 67 -17.90 4.54 2.47
N SER A 68 -17.59 5.81 2.78
CA SER A 68 -18.23 6.54 3.90
C SER A 68 -19.70 6.89 3.63
N GLN A 69 -20.06 7.17 2.38
CA GLN A 69 -21.45 7.47 2.00
C GLN A 69 -22.34 6.24 2.09
N GLU A 70 -21.79 5.06 1.84
CA GLU A 70 -22.51 3.78 1.76
C GLU A 70 -22.29 2.88 2.98
N ASP A 71 -21.71 3.39 4.06
CA ASP A 71 -21.35 2.65 5.30
C ASP A 71 -20.51 1.39 5.07
N ILE A 72 -19.66 1.39 4.02
CA ILE A 72 -18.75 0.32 3.69
C ILE A 72 -17.42 0.51 4.44
N GLN A 73 -16.86 -0.56 4.97
CA GLN A 73 -15.54 -0.51 5.59
C GLN A 73 -14.43 -0.41 4.53
N PHE A 74 -13.53 0.54 4.68
CA PHE A 74 -12.43 0.76 3.75
C PHE A 74 -11.07 0.39 4.37
N LEU A 75 -10.41 -0.63 3.80
CA LEU A 75 -9.06 -1.03 4.16
C LEU A 75 -8.07 -0.45 3.15
N GLN A 76 -7.23 0.47 3.62
CA GLN A 76 -6.17 1.08 2.84
C GLN A 76 -4.83 0.41 3.15
N ILE A 77 -4.17 -0.12 2.13
CA ILE A 77 -2.79 -0.57 2.25
C ILE A 77 -1.86 0.64 2.18
N GLY A 78 -1.27 0.95 3.33
CA GLY A 78 -0.27 2.00 3.50
C GLY A 78 1.16 1.48 3.30
N THR A 79 2.12 2.35 3.57
CA THR A 79 3.56 2.06 3.46
C THR A 79 4.34 2.73 4.59
N ASP A 80 5.43 2.14 5.01
CA ASP A 80 6.43 2.73 5.88
C ASP A 80 7.20 3.88 5.21
N CYS A 81 7.20 3.92 3.87
CA CYS A 81 7.86 4.99 3.10
C CYS A 81 7.21 6.38 3.23
N VAL A 82 6.18 6.54 4.07
CA VAL A 82 5.70 7.86 4.52
C VAL A 82 6.67 8.51 5.50
N PHE A 83 7.63 7.76 6.01
CA PHE A 83 8.70 8.23 6.88
C PHE A 83 10.04 8.25 6.14
N SER A 84 10.92 9.22 6.47
CA SER A 84 12.28 9.30 5.90
C SER A 84 13.17 8.11 6.28
N GLY A 85 12.98 7.57 7.46
CA GLY A 85 13.81 6.50 8.02
C GLY A 85 14.95 7.01 8.91
N ASP A 86 15.21 8.33 8.95
CA ASP A 86 16.37 8.92 9.63
C ASP A 86 16.37 8.68 11.15
N LYS A 87 15.19 8.71 11.77
CA LYS A 87 15.03 8.56 13.22
C LYS A 87 14.86 7.12 13.67
N GLY A 88 14.29 6.27 12.82
CA GLY A 88 13.84 4.93 13.21
C GLY A 88 12.74 4.93 14.27
N ASN A 89 12.22 3.76 14.61
CA ASN A 89 11.21 3.57 15.66
C ASN A 89 9.99 4.50 15.56
N TYR A 90 9.53 4.77 14.35
CA TYR A 90 8.35 5.60 14.12
C TYR A 90 7.09 4.94 14.67
N LEU A 91 6.27 5.74 15.34
CA LEU A 91 4.93 5.36 15.81
C LEU A 91 3.88 5.76 14.77
N GLU A 92 2.67 5.24 14.91
CA GLU A 92 1.53 5.60 14.05
C GLU A 92 1.20 7.09 14.10
N THR A 93 1.53 7.75 15.22
CA THR A 93 1.35 9.19 15.47
C THR A 93 2.55 10.05 15.09
N SER A 94 3.65 9.43 14.65
CA SER A 94 4.84 10.16 14.23
C SER A 94 4.54 11.05 13.02
N PHE A 95 5.22 12.21 12.95
CA PHE A 95 5.13 13.07 11.78
C PHE A 95 5.68 12.35 10.55
N MET A 96 4.91 12.34 9.47
CA MET A 96 5.27 11.73 8.20
C MET A 96 6.16 12.70 7.43
N ASP A 97 7.44 12.37 7.31
CA ASP A 97 8.52 13.24 6.84
C ASP A 97 9.19 12.76 5.53
N ALA A 98 8.47 11.97 4.72
CA ALA A 98 8.99 11.53 3.43
C ALA A 98 9.27 12.70 2.48
N GLU A 99 10.41 12.65 1.79
CA GLU A 99 10.85 13.71 0.88
C GLU A 99 10.61 13.40 -0.59
N ASP A 100 10.56 12.13 -0.96
CA ASP A 100 10.34 11.70 -2.35
C ASP A 100 8.86 11.76 -2.77
N LEU A 101 8.62 11.77 -4.07
CA LEU A 101 7.27 11.85 -4.65
C LEU A 101 6.38 10.67 -4.23
N TYR A 102 6.95 9.46 -4.14
CA TYR A 102 6.19 8.28 -3.71
C TYR A 102 5.65 8.47 -2.30
N GLY A 103 6.52 8.74 -1.33
CA GLY A 103 6.13 8.93 0.06
C GLY A 103 5.14 10.08 0.23
N LYS A 104 5.42 11.25 -0.38
CA LYS A 104 4.53 12.42 -0.33
C LYS A 104 3.13 12.12 -0.89
N THR A 105 3.04 11.42 -2.02
CA THR A 105 1.74 11.06 -2.60
C THR A 105 1.00 10.02 -1.77
N LYS A 106 1.71 9.10 -1.13
CA LYS A 106 1.11 8.13 -0.19
C LYS A 106 0.60 8.82 1.08
N ILE A 107 1.32 9.81 1.62
CA ILE A 107 0.86 10.64 2.76
C ILE A 107 -0.47 11.32 2.42
N ILE A 108 -0.57 11.97 1.26
CA ILE A 108 -1.81 12.63 0.82
C ILE A 108 -2.96 11.62 0.65
N GLY A 109 -2.67 10.37 0.27
CA GLY A 109 -3.65 9.29 0.15
C GLY A 109 -4.14 8.72 1.49
N GLU A 110 -3.52 9.10 2.60
CA GLU A 110 -3.83 8.59 3.94
C GLU A 110 -4.79 9.49 4.74
N ILE A 111 -5.78 10.13 4.08
CA ILE A 111 -6.75 10.97 4.77
C ILE A 111 -7.50 10.17 5.85
N GLU A 112 -7.60 10.75 7.02
CA GLU A 112 -8.33 10.18 8.15
C GLU A 112 -9.85 10.19 7.92
N SER A 113 -10.48 9.06 8.23
CA SER A 113 -11.94 8.90 8.15
C SER A 113 -12.42 7.88 9.20
N THR A 114 -13.70 7.97 9.56
CA THR A 114 -14.33 7.11 10.58
C THR A 114 -14.46 5.64 10.13
N ASN A 115 -14.58 5.39 8.83
CA ASN A 115 -14.77 4.05 8.25
C ASN A 115 -13.50 3.47 7.64
N LYS A 116 -12.34 4.05 7.96
CA LYS A 116 -11.06 3.68 7.36
C LYS A 116 -10.20 2.90 8.31
N PHE A 117 -9.69 1.78 7.83
CA PHE A 117 -8.61 1.03 8.44
C PHE A 117 -7.36 1.15 7.56
N LEU A 118 -6.31 1.78 8.07
CA LEU A 118 -5.04 1.95 7.40
C LEU A 118 -3.99 1.04 8.02
N ILE A 119 -3.34 0.22 7.21
CA ILE A 119 -2.23 -0.63 7.64
C ILE A 119 -0.98 -0.21 6.88
N ARG A 120 -0.01 0.36 7.60
CA ARG A 120 1.33 0.64 7.05
C ARG A 120 2.24 -0.55 7.27
N SER A 121 2.91 -0.98 6.23
CA SER A 121 3.92 -2.04 6.29
C SER A 121 4.85 -1.95 5.10
N SER A 122 6.07 -2.44 5.26
CA SER A 122 6.91 -2.85 4.14
C SER A 122 6.56 -4.29 3.78
N ILE A 123 6.33 -4.57 2.50
CA ILE A 123 5.83 -5.87 2.05
C ILE A 123 6.81 -6.48 1.05
N ILE A 124 7.12 -7.77 1.25
CA ILE A 124 7.92 -8.56 0.31
C ILE A 124 7.13 -9.78 -0.15
N GLY A 125 7.23 -10.10 -1.44
CA GLY A 125 6.59 -11.30 -1.98
C GLY A 125 6.78 -11.44 -3.47
N PRO A 126 6.33 -12.57 -4.03
CA PRO A 126 6.39 -12.79 -5.47
C PRO A 126 5.47 -11.83 -6.21
N GLU A 127 5.92 -11.38 -7.37
CA GLU A 127 5.12 -10.58 -8.30
C GLU A 127 4.91 -11.37 -9.60
N SER A 128 3.76 -11.18 -10.22
CA SER A 128 3.49 -11.71 -11.56
C SER A 128 4.26 -10.93 -12.63
N GLY A 129 4.69 -11.61 -13.69
CA GLY A 129 5.34 -11.00 -14.84
C GLY A 129 6.77 -10.52 -14.60
N LYS A 130 7.09 -9.32 -15.09
CA LYS A 130 8.46 -8.75 -15.03
C LYS A 130 8.85 -8.18 -13.67
N GLY A 131 8.03 -8.27 -12.64
CA GLY A 131 8.16 -7.80 -11.27
C GLY A 131 9.40 -6.96 -10.91
N PHE A 132 9.16 -5.86 -10.20
CA PHE A 132 10.20 -4.91 -9.75
C PHE A 132 10.56 -5.07 -8.27
N SER A 133 9.95 -6.08 -7.60
CA SER A 133 10.21 -6.31 -6.17
C SER A 133 11.63 -6.82 -5.92
N LEU A 134 12.11 -6.57 -4.70
CA LEU A 134 13.39 -7.07 -4.22
C LEU A 134 13.52 -8.59 -4.42
N MET A 135 12.45 -9.34 -4.12
CA MET A 135 12.43 -10.80 -4.28
C MET A 135 12.58 -11.22 -5.74
N ASN A 136 11.84 -10.60 -6.67
CA ASN A 136 11.94 -10.93 -8.09
C ASN A 136 13.28 -10.53 -8.67
N TRP A 137 13.84 -9.39 -8.25
CA TRP A 137 15.18 -8.97 -8.63
C TRP A 137 16.22 -9.99 -8.16
N PHE A 138 16.17 -10.41 -6.89
CA PHE A 138 17.10 -11.38 -6.33
C PHE A 138 17.04 -12.73 -7.04
N LEU A 139 15.82 -13.28 -7.24
CA LEU A 139 15.61 -14.58 -7.90
C LEU A 139 16.01 -14.59 -9.39
N LYS A 140 15.98 -13.44 -10.06
CA LYS A 140 16.41 -13.31 -11.46
C LYS A 140 17.88 -12.99 -11.61
N ASN A 141 18.56 -12.68 -10.53
CA ASN A 141 19.97 -12.33 -10.57
C ASN A 141 20.80 -13.58 -10.80
N THR A 142 21.56 -13.60 -11.89
CA THR A 142 22.48 -14.69 -12.25
C THR A 142 23.91 -14.46 -11.74
N ASN A 143 24.18 -13.31 -11.13
CA ASN A 143 25.48 -13.03 -10.54
C ASN A 143 25.63 -13.85 -9.25
N PRO A 144 26.73 -14.63 -9.08
CA PRO A 144 26.97 -15.40 -7.87
C PRO A 144 27.20 -14.54 -6.62
N GLU A 145 27.54 -13.26 -6.80
CA GLU A 145 27.75 -12.30 -5.72
C GLU A 145 26.70 -11.20 -5.77
N VAL A 146 25.95 -11.04 -4.68
CA VAL A 146 24.95 -9.98 -4.50
C VAL A 146 25.35 -9.14 -3.30
N SER A 147 25.49 -7.84 -3.52
CA SER A 147 25.72 -6.88 -2.44
C SER A 147 24.41 -6.47 -1.77
N GLY A 148 24.36 -6.56 -0.46
CA GLY A 148 23.25 -6.10 0.37
C GLY A 148 23.69 -5.02 1.35
N TYR A 149 22.76 -4.10 1.69
CA TYR A 149 23.02 -3.06 2.68
C TYR A 149 22.95 -3.64 4.10
N SER A 150 24.06 -3.58 4.86
CA SER A 150 24.16 -4.11 6.23
C SER A 150 23.55 -3.16 7.27
N ASP A 151 23.53 -1.87 6.98
CA ASP A 151 23.02 -0.78 7.82
C ASP A 151 21.56 -0.43 7.53
N HIS A 152 20.98 -0.95 6.46
CA HIS A 152 19.59 -0.75 6.12
C HIS A 152 18.71 -1.80 6.79
N LEU A 153 18.14 -1.46 7.93
CA LEU A 153 17.25 -2.34 8.70
C LEU A 153 15.87 -2.42 8.07
N TRP A 154 15.29 -3.60 8.07
CA TRP A 154 13.97 -3.89 7.53
C TRP A 154 13.15 -4.73 8.51
N ASN A 155 11.89 -4.38 8.68
CA ASN A 155 10.93 -5.05 9.56
C ASN A 155 9.57 -5.25 8.88
N GLY A 156 9.56 -5.54 7.60
CA GLY A 156 8.33 -5.79 6.85
C GLY A 156 7.80 -7.21 7.02
N VAL A 157 6.73 -7.48 6.31
CA VAL A 157 6.04 -8.79 6.29
C VAL A 157 5.96 -9.35 4.87
N THR A 158 5.65 -10.64 4.76
CA THR A 158 5.37 -11.24 3.45
C THR A 158 3.96 -10.87 2.98
N THR A 159 3.74 -10.85 1.65
CA THR A 159 2.40 -10.68 1.06
C THR A 159 1.40 -11.67 1.63
N LEU A 160 1.82 -12.92 1.88
CA LEU A 160 0.97 -13.95 2.47
C LEU A 160 0.54 -13.59 3.91
N ASN A 161 1.48 -13.15 4.76
CA ASN A 161 1.17 -12.76 6.13
C ASN A 161 0.27 -11.52 6.15
N PHE A 162 0.55 -10.55 5.28
CA PHE A 162 -0.28 -9.36 5.15
C PHE A 162 -1.73 -9.72 4.77
N SER A 163 -1.90 -10.61 3.78
CA SER A 163 -3.23 -11.08 3.34
C SER A 163 -3.99 -11.81 4.45
N LYS A 164 -3.30 -12.64 5.26
CA LYS A 164 -3.92 -13.30 6.42
C LYS A 164 -4.39 -12.32 7.49
N VAL A 165 -3.66 -11.22 7.69
CA VAL A 165 -4.10 -10.16 8.62
C VAL A 165 -5.36 -9.47 8.10
N ILE A 166 -5.40 -9.12 6.79
CA ILE A 166 -6.60 -8.54 6.17
C ILE A 166 -7.78 -9.51 6.27
N GLU A 167 -7.59 -10.79 5.94
CA GLU A 167 -8.62 -11.82 6.08
C GLU A 167 -9.14 -11.90 7.51
N GLY A 168 -8.24 -11.89 8.51
CA GLY A 168 -8.60 -11.89 9.92
C GLY A 168 -9.43 -10.67 10.34
N ILE A 169 -9.14 -9.49 9.79
CA ILE A 169 -9.92 -8.26 10.00
C ILE A 169 -11.34 -8.42 9.44
N ILE A 170 -11.45 -8.90 8.20
CA ILE A 170 -12.73 -9.07 7.50
C ILE A 170 -13.59 -10.14 8.19
N VAL A 171 -13.03 -11.32 8.45
CA VAL A 171 -13.76 -12.46 9.02
C VAL A 171 -14.24 -12.18 10.44
N ASN A 172 -13.46 -11.47 11.26
CA ASN A 172 -13.87 -11.12 12.62
C ASN A 172 -14.92 -9.99 12.66
N ASN A 173 -15.28 -9.43 11.52
CA ASN A 173 -16.32 -8.40 11.34
C ASN A 173 -16.26 -7.30 12.43
N LYS A 174 -15.05 -6.90 12.81
CA LYS A 174 -14.88 -5.82 13.77
C LYS A 174 -15.07 -4.52 13.01
N LYS A 175 -16.14 -3.78 13.32
CA LYS A 175 -16.26 -2.38 12.92
C LYS A 175 -15.14 -1.61 13.63
N TYR A 176 -14.04 -1.42 12.95
CA TYR A 176 -12.95 -0.62 13.46
C TYR A 176 -13.26 0.85 13.17
N SER A 177 -13.48 1.61 14.20
CA SER A 177 -13.48 3.06 14.10
C SER A 177 -12.03 3.55 13.99
N LYS A 178 -11.69 4.22 12.89
CA LYS A 178 -10.48 5.04 12.73
C LYS A 178 -9.20 4.41 13.31
N ILE A 179 -8.60 3.45 12.60
CA ILE A 179 -7.36 2.82 13.05
C ILE A 179 -6.31 2.95 11.95
N SER A 180 -5.23 3.67 12.25
CA SER A 180 -3.96 3.56 11.54
C SER A 180 -3.04 2.68 12.37
N GLN A 181 -2.50 1.61 11.80
CA GLN A 181 -1.60 0.69 12.50
C GLN A 181 -0.38 0.36 11.65
N HIS A 182 0.74 0.16 12.32
CA HIS A 182 1.92 -0.45 11.73
C HIS A 182 1.83 -1.96 11.86
N LEU A 183 1.93 -2.67 10.75
CA LEU A 183 2.06 -4.12 10.76
C LEU A 183 3.54 -4.46 10.56
N VAL A 184 4.20 -4.76 11.65
CA VAL A 184 5.63 -5.05 11.71
C VAL A 184 5.90 -6.27 12.58
N PRO A 185 6.87 -7.12 12.24
CA PRO A 185 7.32 -8.20 13.11
C PRO A 185 8.10 -7.64 14.30
N LYS A 186 8.23 -8.45 15.35
CA LYS A 186 8.98 -8.09 16.56
C LYS A 186 10.47 -7.82 16.28
N ASN A 187 11.04 -8.53 15.30
CA ASN A 187 12.46 -8.47 14.99
C ASN A 187 12.69 -7.69 13.69
N THR A 188 13.84 -7.06 13.61
CA THR A 188 14.38 -6.43 12.39
C THR A 188 15.46 -7.29 11.78
N ILE A 189 15.66 -7.17 10.49
CA ILE A 189 16.76 -7.81 9.74
C ILE A 189 17.41 -6.76 8.83
N SER A 190 18.72 -6.85 8.61
CA SER A 190 19.35 -6.01 7.59
C SER A 190 18.96 -6.49 6.19
N LYS A 191 18.96 -5.61 5.20
CA LYS A 191 18.72 -6.01 3.81
C LYS A 191 19.78 -6.99 3.30
N ALA A 192 21.01 -6.91 3.80
CA ALA A 192 22.06 -7.88 3.49
C ALA A 192 21.69 -9.29 3.99
N ASN A 193 21.10 -9.41 5.18
CA ASN A 193 20.72 -10.70 5.74
C ASN A 193 19.36 -11.21 5.22
N LEU A 194 18.59 -10.36 4.57
CA LEU A 194 17.32 -10.73 3.93
C LEU A 194 17.53 -11.40 2.58
N LEU A 195 18.61 -11.06 1.86
CA LEU A 195 19.01 -11.63 0.57
C LEU A 195 19.78 -12.91 0.74
#